data_acb06662ec6c124271a05004da5f3f48
#
_entry.id   acb06662ec6c124271a05004da5f3f48
#
_cell.length_a   1.000
_cell.length_b   1.000
_cell.length_c   1.000
_cell.angle_alpha   90.00
_cell.angle_beta   90.00
_cell.angle_gamma   90.00
#
_symmetry.space_group_name_H-M   'P 1'
#
loop_
_entity.id
_entity.type
_entity.pdbx_description
1 polymer ?
#
loop_
_entity_poly.entity_id
_entity_poly.type
_entity_poly.pdbx_seq_one_letter_code
_entity_poly.pdbx_strand_id
1 'polypeptide(L)'
;MYIPSKALSEKKLPPEVLRPDKMFCIHYEDFGLGDAALYLGMYGLSRMGYIPLSAITRVFKRLGVTKGFFENGKIYGTLCYLVVCWDGKQKAYRFTHEENLDALLQAIREKTNIPVGKP
;
A
#
# COMPACT_ATOMS: atom_id res chain seq x y z
N MET A 1 14.08 -18.04 -4.76
CA MET A 1 15.14 -16.99 -4.77
C MET A 1 14.56 -15.70 -4.18
N TYR A 2 15.24 -15.14 -3.20
CA TYR A 2 14.84 -13.87 -2.62
C TYR A 2 15.22 -12.72 -3.57
N ILE A 3 14.24 -11.91 -3.94
CA ILE A 3 14.49 -10.71 -4.73
C ILE A 3 14.28 -9.50 -3.82
N PRO A 4 15.34 -8.72 -3.56
CA PRO A 4 15.22 -7.56 -2.66
C PRO A 4 14.25 -6.53 -3.21
N SER A 5 13.45 -5.95 -2.33
CA SER A 5 12.59 -4.84 -2.67
C SER A 5 13.41 -3.55 -2.71
N LYS A 6 13.05 -2.67 -3.64
CA LYS A 6 13.70 -1.37 -3.77
C LYS A 6 13.15 -0.43 -2.69
N ALA A 7 14.02 0.32 -2.04
CA ALA A 7 13.60 1.34 -1.10
C ALA A 7 13.00 2.54 -1.84
N LEU A 8 11.77 2.90 -1.48
CA LEU A 8 11.11 4.08 -2.04
C LEU A 8 11.35 5.33 -1.19
N SER A 9 11.73 5.13 0.06
CA SER A 9 12.05 6.21 1.00
C SER A 9 13.55 6.44 1.07
N GLU A 10 13.95 7.62 1.53
CA GLU A 10 15.34 7.90 1.86
C GLU A 10 15.80 7.06 3.04
N LYS A 11 14.88 6.69 3.93
CA LYS A 11 15.17 5.74 5.01
C LYS A 11 15.21 4.34 4.42
N LYS A 12 16.33 3.66 4.60
CA LYS A 12 16.50 2.30 4.12
C LYS A 12 16.62 1.35 5.29
N LEU A 13 16.03 0.17 5.14
CA LEU A 13 16.15 -0.88 6.13
C LEU A 13 17.23 -1.87 5.67
N PRO A 14 18.04 -2.41 6.61
CA PRO A 14 19.06 -3.38 6.23
C PRO A 14 18.41 -4.71 5.78
N PRO A 15 19.10 -5.47 4.91
CA PRO A 15 18.55 -6.73 4.40
C PRO A 15 18.17 -7.73 5.49
N GLU A 16 18.91 -7.75 6.60
CA GLU A 16 18.64 -8.66 7.71
C GLU A 16 17.33 -8.32 8.43
N VAL A 17 16.83 -7.11 8.28
CA VAL A 17 15.50 -6.72 8.77
C VAL A 17 14.43 -6.99 7.70
N LEU A 18 14.70 -6.57 6.46
CA LEU A 18 13.72 -6.66 5.37
C LEU A 18 13.37 -8.09 5.00
N ARG A 19 14.36 -8.97 4.92
CA ARG A 19 14.15 -10.32 4.42
C ARG A 19 13.14 -11.11 5.25
N PRO A 20 13.30 -11.23 6.57
CA PRO A 20 12.31 -11.92 7.38
C PRO A 20 10.99 -11.13 7.46
N ASP A 21 11.04 -9.81 7.52
CA ASP A 21 9.85 -8.99 7.59
C ASP A 21 8.96 -9.17 6.36
N LYS A 22 9.57 -9.18 5.17
CA LYS A 22 8.85 -9.42 3.92
C LYS A 22 8.33 -10.85 3.84
N MET A 23 9.10 -11.82 4.31
CA MET A 23 8.72 -13.23 4.29
C MET A 23 7.46 -13.49 5.13
N PHE A 24 7.32 -12.82 6.27
CA PHE A 24 6.23 -13.03 7.20
C PHE A 24 5.17 -11.93 7.15
N CYS A 25 5.24 -11.01 6.17
CA CYS A 25 4.23 -9.97 6.06
C CYS A 25 2.87 -10.56 5.70
N ILE A 26 1.82 -9.84 6.08
CA ILE A 26 0.45 -10.21 5.73
C ILE A 26 0.10 -9.56 4.41
N HIS A 27 -0.44 -10.35 3.49
CA HIS A 27 -0.74 -9.90 2.14
C HIS A 27 -2.14 -9.35 2.02
N TYR A 28 -2.25 -8.22 1.33
CA TYR A 28 -3.51 -7.59 0.96
C TYR A 28 -3.42 -7.30 -0.53
N GLU A 29 -3.97 -8.19 -1.36
CA GLU A 29 -3.79 -8.17 -2.81
C GLU A 29 -2.29 -8.21 -3.16
N ASP A 30 -1.80 -7.21 -3.89
CA ASP A 30 -0.39 -7.14 -4.28
C ASP A 30 0.48 -6.36 -3.27
N PHE A 31 -0.06 -6.14 -2.08
CA PHE A 31 0.61 -5.37 -1.03
C PHE A 31 0.88 -6.27 0.17
N GLY A 32 1.91 -5.93 0.93
CA GLY A 32 2.26 -6.66 2.14
C GLY A 32 2.51 -5.71 3.30
N LEU A 33 1.95 -6.02 4.45
CA LEU A 33 2.21 -5.27 5.67
C LEU A 33 3.05 -6.12 6.61
N GLY A 34 4.30 -5.73 6.80
CA GLY A 34 5.19 -6.33 7.78
C GLY A 34 5.21 -5.54 9.08
N ASP A 35 6.08 -5.94 9.97
CA ASP A 35 6.29 -5.20 11.22
C ASP A 35 7.21 -3.99 11.04
N ALA A 36 8.03 -4.00 9.99
CA ALA A 36 9.01 -2.94 9.74
C ALA A 36 8.70 -2.10 8.51
N ALA A 37 7.96 -2.62 7.53
CA ALA A 37 7.74 -1.94 6.26
C ALA A 37 6.42 -2.31 5.61
N LEU A 38 5.97 -1.43 4.74
CA LEU A 38 4.86 -1.66 3.82
C LEU A 38 5.46 -1.99 2.45
N TYR A 39 5.07 -3.12 1.89
CA TYR A 39 5.57 -3.60 0.60
C TYR A 39 4.54 -3.35 -0.49
N LEU A 40 4.99 -2.83 -1.62
CA LEU A 40 4.13 -2.42 -2.72
C LEU A 40 4.50 -3.18 -3.99
N GLY A 41 3.48 -3.67 -4.70
CA GLY A 41 3.69 -4.36 -5.96
C GLY A 41 4.47 -5.66 -5.84
N MET A 42 4.09 -6.54 -4.91
CA MET A 42 4.86 -7.74 -4.61
C MET A 42 4.83 -8.78 -5.72
N TYR A 43 3.73 -8.86 -6.44
CA TYR A 43 3.51 -9.90 -7.45
C TYR A 43 3.55 -9.40 -8.88
N GLY A 44 3.57 -8.09 -9.09
CA GLY A 44 3.56 -7.51 -10.42
C GLY A 44 4.92 -7.59 -11.11
N LEU A 45 4.92 -7.40 -12.43
CA LEU A 45 6.13 -7.35 -13.22
C LEU A 45 7.00 -6.13 -12.85
N SER A 46 6.34 -5.02 -12.52
CA SER A 46 7.05 -3.84 -12.02
C SER A 46 6.89 -3.78 -10.52
N ARG A 47 7.85 -4.33 -9.81
CA ARG A 47 7.87 -4.32 -8.36
C ARG A 47 8.17 -2.93 -7.88
N MET A 48 7.25 -2.33 -7.12
CA MET A 48 7.38 -0.94 -6.71
C MET A 48 8.36 -0.76 -5.55
N GLY A 49 8.45 -1.73 -4.64
CA GLY A 49 9.39 -1.64 -3.54
C GLY A 49 8.74 -1.57 -2.18
N TYR A 50 9.44 -0.96 -1.22
CA TYR A 50 8.93 -0.88 0.14
C TYR A 50 9.11 0.52 0.72
N ILE A 51 8.29 0.84 1.73
CA ILE A 51 8.42 2.05 2.52
C ILE A 51 8.51 1.63 3.98
N PRO A 52 9.58 2.01 4.71
CA PRO A 52 9.63 1.72 6.15
C PRO A 52 8.44 2.37 6.85
N LEU A 53 7.83 1.65 7.81
CA LEU A 53 6.69 2.19 8.53
C LEU A 53 7.05 3.49 9.26
N SER A 54 8.30 3.61 9.73
CA SER A 54 8.79 4.82 10.39
C SER A 54 8.85 6.04 9.48
N ALA A 55 8.86 5.84 8.16
CA ALA A 55 8.88 6.93 7.19
C ALA A 55 7.48 7.38 6.78
N ILE A 56 6.47 6.55 7.00
CA ILE A 56 5.10 6.86 6.61
C ILE A 56 4.50 7.85 7.58
N THR A 57 3.98 8.95 7.05
CA THR A 57 3.38 10.00 7.87
C THR A 57 1.87 9.92 7.95
N ARG A 58 1.24 9.34 6.93
CA ARG A 58 -0.22 9.17 6.88
C ARG A 58 -0.59 8.20 5.77
N VAL A 59 -1.68 7.46 5.98
CA VAL A 59 -2.32 6.66 4.93
C VAL A 59 -3.82 6.93 4.95
N PHE A 60 -4.45 6.87 3.79
CA PHE A 60 -5.91 6.98 3.71
C PHE A 60 -6.44 6.35 2.44
N LYS A 61 -7.75 6.14 2.43
CA LYS A 61 -8.47 5.61 1.27
C LYS A 61 -8.98 6.77 0.43
N ARG A 62 -8.81 6.67 -0.88
CA ARG A 62 -9.41 7.59 -1.83
C ARG A 62 -10.28 6.80 -2.78
N LEU A 63 -11.50 7.26 -2.99
CA LEU A 63 -12.43 6.65 -3.94
C LEU A 63 -12.50 7.52 -5.18
N GLY A 64 -12.51 6.86 -6.35
CA GLY A 64 -12.70 7.51 -7.62
C GLY A 64 -13.82 6.84 -8.38
N VAL A 65 -14.39 7.55 -9.34
CA VAL A 65 -15.41 6.99 -10.22
C VAL A 65 -14.77 6.78 -11.58
N THR A 66 -14.94 5.60 -12.15
CA THR A 66 -14.51 5.35 -13.52
C THR A 66 -15.33 6.24 -14.43
N LYS A 67 -14.69 7.20 -15.08
CA LYS A 67 -15.28 7.90 -16.21
C LYS A 67 -15.20 6.98 -17.40
N GLY A 68 -15.90 5.86 -17.31
CA GLY A 68 -15.91 4.93 -18.40
C GLY A 68 -17.16 5.08 -19.23
N PHE A 69 -17.22 4.28 -20.23
CA PHE A 69 -18.36 4.20 -21.11
C PHE A 69 -19.61 3.85 -20.33
N PHE A 70 -20.65 4.62 -20.56
CA PHE A 70 -21.98 4.22 -20.16
C PHE A 70 -22.52 3.33 -21.26
N GLU A 71 -22.44 2.04 -21.06
CA GLU A 71 -23.24 1.14 -21.86
C GLU A 71 -24.53 0.89 -21.11
N ASN A 72 -25.63 1.12 -21.77
CA ASN A 72 -26.97 0.91 -21.21
C ASN A 72 -27.25 1.75 -19.97
N GLY A 73 -26.62 2.91 -19.85
CA GLY A 73 -26.87 3.83 -18.74
C GLY A 73 -26.31 3.37 -17.39
N LYS A 74 -25.42 2.41 -17.40
CA LYS A 74 -24.80 1.91 -16.15
C LYS A 74 -23.44 2.56 -15.92
N ILE A 75 -23.23 3.02 -14.69
CA ILE A 75 -21.93 3.50 -14.24
C ILE A 75 -21.12 2.28 -13.81
N TYR A 76 -19.91 2.16 -14.34
CA TYR A 76 -19.04 1.05 -14.00
C TYR A 76 -18.11 1.43 -12.87
N GLY A 77 -18.38 0.86 -11.73
CA GLY A 77 -17.42 0.64 -10.66
C GLY A 77 -16.83 1.89 -10.02
N THR A 78 -16.67 1.77 -8.73
CA THR A 78 -15.89 2.69 -7.91
C THR A 78 -14.46 2.20 -7.92
N LEU A 79 -13.50 3.08 -8.22
CA LEU A 79 -12.08 2.81 -8.06
C LEU A 79 -11.68 3.14 -6.63
N CYS A 80 -10.86 2.29 -6.03
CA CYS A 80 -10.35 2.54 -4.69
C CYS A 80 -8.83 2.53 -4.69
N TYR A 81 -8.26 3.47 -3.94
CA TYR A 81 -6.83 3.68 -3.87
C TYR A 81 -6.35 3.78 -2.44
N LEU A 82 -5.22 3.14 -2.16
CA LEU A 82 -4.46 3.41 -0.95
C LEU A 82 -3.57 4.61 -1.23
N VAL A 83 -3.73 5.68 -0.47
CA VAL A 83 -2.85 6.84 -0.57
C VAL A 83 -1.86 6.77 0.58
N VAL A 84 -0.58 6.81 0.27
CA VAL A 84 0.50 6.75 1.25
C VAL A 84 1.30 8.05 1.16
N CYS A 85 1.53 8.65 2.32
CA CYS A 85 2.33 9.86 2.44
C CYS A 85 3.62 9.54 3.19
N TRP A 86 4.76 9.87 2.60
CA TRP A 86 6.08 9.68 3.21
C TRP A 86 7.08 10.66 2.61
N ASP A 87 8.05 11.07 3.42
CA ASP A 87 9.15 11.96 2.97
C ASP A 87 8.67 13.19 2.18
N GLY A 88 7.53 13.76 2.58
CA GLY A 88 6.95 14.90 1.86
C GLY A 88 6.31 14.55 0.52
N LYS A 89 6.20 13.28 0.19
CA LYS A 89 5.61 12.78 -1.03
C LYS A 89 4.25 12.15 -0.74
N GLN A 90 3.45 11.99 -1.79
CA GLN A 90 2.17 11.30 -1.70
C GLN A 90 1.95 10.51 -2.97
N LYS A 91 1.59 9.24 -2.85
CA LYS A 91 1.24 8.40 -3.99
C LYS A 91 0.00 7.59 -3.71
N ALA A 92 -0.77 7.34 -4.75
CA ALA A 92 -1.97 6.51 -4.72
C ALA A 92 -1.68 5.18 -5.42
N TYR A 93 -2.11 4.09 -4.80
CA TYR A 93 -1.94 2.73 -5.32
C TYR A 93 -3.30 2.07 -5.43
N ARG A 94 -3.64 1.57 -6.59
CA ARG A 94 -4.95 0.99 -6.84
C ARG A 94 -5.14 -0.36 -6.16
N PHE A 95 -6.29 -0.53 -5.51
CA PHE A 95 -6.77 -1.81 -5.02
C PHE A 95 -7.89 -2.33 -5.92
N THR A 96 -7.95 -3.65 -6.08
CA THR A 96 -9.00 -4.29 -6.87
C THR A 96 -10.31 -4.34 -6.09
N HIS A 97 -10.22 -4.63 -4.79
CA HIS A 97 -11.40 -4.75 -3.92
C HIS A 97 -11.28 -3.84 -2.73
N GLU A 98 -12.33 -3.05 -2.47
CA GLU A 98 -12.35 -2.10 -1.37
C GLU A 98 -12.22 -2.78 -0.01
N GLU A 99 -12.81 -3.96 0.16
CA GLU A 99 -12.71 -4.70 1.42
C GLU A 99 -11.27 -5.07 1.77
N ASN A 100 -10.43 -5.34 0.77
CA ASN A 100 -9.01 -5.61 1.01
C ASN A 100 -8.26 -4.36 1.44
N LEU A 101 -8.61 -3.24 0.84
CA LEU A 101 -8.05 -1.94 1.23
C LEU A 101 -8.45 -1.58 2.66
N ASP A 102 -9.73 -1.77 3.00
CA ASP A 102 -10.23 -1.49 4.35
C ASP A 102 -9.53 -2.38 5.38
N ALA A 103 -9.29 -3.65 5.05
CA ALA A 103 -8.58 -4.57 5.93
C ALA A 103 -7.14 -4.12 6.17
N LEU A 104 -6.46 -3.65 5.12
CA LEU A 104 -5.09 -3.14 5.26
C LEU A 104 -5.06 -1.89 6.13
N LEU A 105 -5.97 -0.94 5.90
CA LEU A 105 -6.03 0.28 6.70
C LEU A 105 -6.31 -0.02 8.16
N GLN A 106 -7.21 -0.97 8.44
CA GLN A 106 -7.50 -1.40 9.80
C GLN A 106 -6.27 -2.03 10.46
N ALA A 107 -5.53 -2.87 9.72
CA ALA A 107 -4.31 -3.47 10.23
C ALA A 107 -3.25 -2.43 10.56
N ILE A 108 -3.10 -1.41 9.72
CA ILE A 108 -2.17 -0.31 9.97
C ILE A 108 -2.58 0.44 11.24
N ARG A 109 -3.88 0.70 11.40
CA ARG A 109 -4.39 1.38 12.59
C ARG A 109 -4.12 0.59 13.87
N GLU A 110 -4.26 -0.72 13.82
CA GLU A 110 -4.07 -1.59 14.98
C GLU A 110 -2.60 -1.83 15.32
N LYS A 111 -1.75 -1.96 14.29
CA LYS A 111 -0.34 -2.33 14.49
C LYS A 111 0.61 -1.14 14.64
N THR A 112 0.20 0.03 14.20
CA THR A 112 1.10 1.19 14.14
C THR A 112 0.43 2.43 14.70
N ASN A 113 1.21 3.48 14.92
CA ASN A 113 0.72 4.80 15.30
C ASN A 113 0.56 5.73 14.09
N ILE A 114 0.64 5.19 12.90
CA ILE A 114 0.50 5.96 11.67
C ILE A 114 -0.93 6.50 11.57
N PRO A 115 -1.13 7.82 11.38
CA PRO A 115 -2.47 8.36 11.18
C PRO A 115 -3.15 7.74 9.96
N VAL A 116 -4.37 7.24 10.17
CA VAL A 116 -5.19 6.65 9.11
C VAL A 116 -6.39 7.55 8.89
N GLY A 117 -6.56 8.04 7.67
CA GLY A 117 -7.63 8.93 7.29
C GLY A 117 -7.11 10.21 6.65
N LYS A 118 -7.99 10.93 5.99
CA LYS A 118 -7.64 12.18 5.31
C LYS A 118 -7.19 13.23 6.32
N PRO A 119 -6.23 14.08 5.93
CA PRO A 119 -5.81 15.17 6.79
C PRO A 119 -6.93 16.17 7.02
#